data_0b3bead833e5fcdda70890f2b27d0ed1
#
_entry.id   0b3bead833e5fcdda70890f2b27d0ed1
#
_cell.length_a   1.000
_cell.length_b   1.000
_cell.length_c   1.000
_cell.angle_alpha   90.00
_cell.angle_beta   90.00
_cell.angle_gamma   90.00
#
_symmetry.space_group_name_H-M   'P 1'
#
loop_
_entity.id
_entity.type
_entity.pdbx_description
1 polymer ?
#
loop_
_entity_poly.entity_id
_entity_poly.type
_entity_poly.pdbx_seq_one_letter_code
_entity_poly.pdbx_strand_id
1 'polypeptide(L)'
;GLVGSEMCIRDRMAALYNKDTYDGKERVLEICYTDLKHTYQIKLDDKGSEVLTDQSLAATTRIDTPFTVWSAISRGEIGGAEALGKQMYTVTGDFSLMVNWDKFFGSTSAVKETEKTSQGVEVQKNPSMMTMLIPWITFWIAVSVNTEKGSVIALLVASAIPFIMRKHKFVIWDQLSIVAVAILSAIASLTGAGDISTDIGYLVFGLFWLVSCLTKEPLCATYVKYNYGGEAAHKNPLFMKTNYILAAAWGVLYVLTAVWTFLLKKAGVGATLIVVNNLMPVLMGIFTGWFEKWYPARLARGSKKQ
;
A
#
# COMPACT_ATOMS: atom_id res chain seq x y z
N GLY A 1 17.04 36.47 8.33
CA GLY A 1 17.76 35.56 9.21
C GLY A 1 17.06 34.22 9.36
N LEU A 2 17.65 33.25 10.01
CA LEU A 2 17.14 31.87 10.20
C LEU A 2 15.73 31.85 10.80
N VAL A 3 15.43 32.72 11.76
CA VAL A 3 14.10 32.83 12.42
C VAL A 3 12.96 33.17 11.43
N GLY A 4 13.23 34.03 10.45
CA GLY A 4 12.24 34.39 9.44
C GLY A 4 11.96 33.23 8.44
N SER A 5 12.98 32.41 8.15
CA SER A 5 12.83 31.24 7.29
C SER A 5 12.05 30.13 7.98
N GLU A 6 12.27 29.94 9.26
CA GLU A 6 11.57 28.95 10.09
C GLU A 6 10.08 29.27 10.24
N MET A 7 9.74 30.51 10.57
CA MET A 7 8.35 30.95 10.60
C MET A 7 7.65 30.77 9.27
N CYS A 8 8.33 31.09 8.16
CA CYS A 8 7.77 30.95 6.81
C CYS A 8 7.49 29.48 6.44
N ILE A 9 8.37 28.53 6.80
CA ILE A 9 8.16 27.10 6.54
C ILE A 9 6.99 26.58 7.38
N ARG A 10 6.92 26.93 8.65
CA ARG A 10 5.85 26.56 9.57
C ARG A 10 4.49 27.05 9.12
N ASP A 11 4.36 28.33 8.85
CA ASP A 11 3.09 28.96 8.47
C ASP A 11 2.62 28.45 7.10
N ARG A 12 3.56 28.24 6.17
CA ARG A 12 3.28 27.64 4.88
C ARG A 12 2.78 26.20 5.02
N MET A 13 3.37 25.40 5.91
CA MET A 13 2.94 24.02 6.13
C MET A 13 1.54 23.97 6.73
N ALA A 14 1.25 24.82 7.72
CA ALA A 14 -0.09 24.96 8.26
C ALA A 14 -1.11 25.34 7.17
N ALA A 15 -0.78 26.33 6.33
CA ALA A 15 -1.64 26.79 5.25
C ALA A 15 -1.90 25.72 4.16
N LEU A 16 -1.05 24.72 4.03
CA LEU A 16 -1.22 23.63 3.07
C LEU A 16 -2.19 22.52 3.56
N TYR A 17 -2.60 22.55 4.83
CA TYR A 17 -3.52 21.54 5.36
C TYR A 17 -4.87 21.56 4.63
N ASN A 18 -5.25 20.42 4.11
CA ASN A 18 -6.54 20.23 3.45
C ASN A 18 -7.57 19.68 4.46
N LYS A 19 -8.44 20.55 4.96
CA LYS A 19 -9.50 20.20 5.91
C LYS A 19 -10.50 19.16 5.39
N ASP A 20 -10.68 19.06 4.06
CA ASP A 20 -11.60 18.09 3.44
C ASP A 20 -11.10 16.63 3.60
N THR A 21 -9.87 16.47 4.06
CA THR A 21 -9.28 15.16 4.38
C THR A 21 -9.44 14.74 5.83
N TYR A 22 -10.11 15.56 6.65
CA TYR A 22 -10.39 15.26 8.05
C TYR A 22 -11.23 13.99 8.19
N ASP A 23 -10.74 13.06 8.99
CA ASP A 23 -11.33 11.71 9.17
C ASP A 23 -11.98 11.51 10.54
N GLY A 24 -12.37 12.60 11.20
CA GLY A 24 -12.99 12.57 12.54
C GLY A 24 -11.99 12.52 13.69
N LYS A 25 -10.66 12.60 13.42
CA LYS A 25 -9.61 12.58 14.45
C LYS A 25 -8.84 13.88 14.47
N GLU A 26 -8.87 14.58 15.58
CA GLU A 26 -7.93 15.67 15.82
C GLU A 26 -6.49 15.15 15.89
N ARG A 27 -5.57 15.87 15.25
CA ARG A 27 -4.15 15.56 15.27
C ARG A 27 -3.35 16.76 15.70
N VAL A 28 -2.32 16.50 16.49
CA VAL A 28 -1.34 17.51 16.89
C VAL A 28 0.02 17.05 16.36
N LEU A 29 0.49 17.73 15.31
CA LEU A 29 1.80 17.53 14.75
C LEU A 29 2.81 18.43 15.47
N GLU A 30 3.77 17.82 16.15
CA GLU A 30 4.87 18.53 16.79
C GLU A 30 6.15 18.38 15.97
N ILE A 31 6.82 19.49 15.69
CA ILE A 31 8.09 19.50 14.98
C ILE A 31 9.15 20.13 15.90
N CYS A 32 10.19 19.35 16.18
CA CYS A 32 11.34 19.76 16.98
C CYS A 32 12.57 19.89 16.09
N TYR A 33 13.07 21.11 15.95
CA TYR A 33 14.35 21.38 15.28
C TYR A 33 15.50 21.12 16.24
N THR A 34 16.17 19.99 16.07
CA THR A 34 17.19 19.49 17.01
C THR A 34 18.44 20.39 17.07
N ASP A 35 18.78 21.05 15.97
CA ASP A 35 19.91 21.97 15.83
C ASP A 35 19.60 23.38 16.37
N LEU A 36 18.34 23.82 16.30
CA LEU A 36 17.91 25.13 16.79
C LEU A 36 17.31 25.07 18.20
N LYS A 37 17.07 23.86 18.75
CA LYS A 37 16.38 23.63 20.03
C LYS A 37 15.01 24.34 20.10
N HIS A 38 14.32 24.37 18.98
CA HIS A 38 13.03 25.02 18.86
C HIS A 38 11.96 24.00 18.48
N THR A 39 10.82 24.07 19.15
CA THR A 39 9.68 23.15 18.93
C THR A 39 8.40 23.97 18.73
N TYR A 40 7.56 23.57 17.82
CA TYR A 40 6.22 24.11 17.62
C TYR A 40 5.23 23.01 17.28
N GLN A 41 3.96 23.29 17.47
CA GLN A 41 2.87 22.36 17.19
C GLN A 41 1.94 22.94 16.12
N ILE A 42 1.35 22.06 15.33
CA ILE A 42 0.26 22.39 14.40
C ILE A 42 -0.90 21.47 14.77
N LYS A 43 -1.97 22.07 15.26
CA LYS A 43 -3.25 21.39 15.48
C LYS A 43 -3.97 21.27 14.14
N LEU A 44 -4.51 20.09 13.84
CA LEU A 44 -5.23 19.76 12.62
C LEU A 44 -6.61 19.21 13.02
N ASP A 45 -7.67 19.90 12.61
CA ASP A 45 -9.05 19.51 12.91
C ASP A 45 -10.00 19.79 11.71
N ASP A 46 -11.31 19.67 11.95
CA ASP A 46 -12.35 19.91 10.93
C ASP A 46 -12.47 21.39 10.51
N LYS A 47 -11.96 22.31 11.32
CA LYS A 47 -11.97 23.75 11.04
C LYS A 47 -10.77 24.19 10.23
N GLY A 48 -9.68 23.42 10.28
CA GLY A 48 -8.43 23.69 9.58
C GLY A 48 -7.19 23.38 10.38
N SER A 49 -6.17 24.20 10.24
CA SER A 49 -4.91 24.09 10.95
C SER A 49 -4.66 25.31 11.82
N GLU A 50 -4.13 25.11 13.02
CA GLU A 50 -3.72 26.15 13.96
C GLU A 50 -2.29 25.92 14.41
N VAL A 51 -1.46 26.96 14.32
CA VAL A 51 -0.07 26.90 14.79
C VAL A 51 0.01 27.30 16.24
N LEU A 52 0.55 26.42 17.08
CA LEU A 52 0.76 26.63 18.50
C LEU A 52 2.27 26.74 18.78
N THR A 53 2.68 27.77 19.49
CA THR A 53 4.09 28.01 19.83
C THR A 53 4.43 27.63 21.26
N ASP A 54 3.44 27.33 22.08
CA ASP A 54 3.54 27.09 23.51
C ASP A 54 3.57 25.60 23.91
N GLN A 55 3.53 24.67 22.93
CA GLN A 55 3.50 23.22 23.17
C GLN A 55 2.40 22.79 24.17
N SER A 56 1.25 23.47 24.11
CA SER A 56 0.16 23.31 25.08
C SER A 56 -0.62 22.00 24.96
N LEU A 57 -0.48 21.27 23.81
CA LEU A 57 -1.23 20.06 23.53
C LEU A 57 -0.33 18.82 23.54
N ALA A 58 -0.91 17.67 23.88
CA ALA A 58 -0.22 16.40 23.72
C ALA A 58 -0.05 16.07 22.23
N ALA A 59 1.19 15.93 21.76
CA ALA A 59 1.48 15.61 20.38
C ALA A 59 0.99 14.20 20.01
N THR A 60 0.21 14.09 18.95
CA THR A 60 -0.16 12.78 18.36
C THR A 60 0.95 12.24 17.48
N THR A 61 1.64 13.14 16.76
CA THR A 61 2.79 12.82 15.90
C THR A 61 3.90 13.84 16.17
N ARG A 62 5.11 13.35 16.46
CA ARG A 62 6.29 14.20 16.67
C ARG A 62 7.38 13.87 15.65
N ILE A 63 7.95 14.93 15.08
CA ILE A 63 9.07 14.88 14.14
C ILE A 63 10.26 15.57 14.82
N ASP A 64 11.33 14.82 15.05
CA ASP A 64 12.63 15.38 15.47
C ASP A 64 13.55 15.45 14.26
N THR A 65 13.96 16.66 13.85
CA THR A 65 14.71 16.91 12.60
C THR A 65 15.67 18.10 12.76
N PRO A 66 16.87 18.07 12.14
CA PRO A 66 17.61 19.29 11.94
C PRO A 66 16.84 20.25 11.01
N PHE A 67 16.88 21.54 11.29
CA PHE A 67 16.24 22.56 10.46
C PHE A 67 16.74 22.55 9.01
N THR A 68 18.04 22.29 8.83
CA THR A 68 18.66 22.16 7.49
C THR A 68 18.02 21.04 6.66
N VAL A 69 17.73 19.88 7.28
CA VAL A 69 17.08 18.74 6.64
C VAL A 69 15.64 19.08 6.30
N TRP A 70 14.89 19.63 7.27
CA TRP A 70 13.48 19.97 7.05
C TRP A 70 13.31 21.05 5.99
N SER A 71 14.18 22.04 5.97
CA SER A 71 14.17 23.08 4.95
C SER A 71 14.54 22.54 3.56
N ALA A 72 15.45 21.56 3.44
CA ALA A 72 15.76 20.90 2.17
C ALA A 72 14.56 20.07 1.66
N ILE A 73 13.85 19.39 2.56
CA ILE A 73 12.59 18.70 2.23
C ILE A 73 11.53 19.71 1.74
N SER A 74 11.35 20.82 2.45
CA SER A 74 10.35 21.84 2.10
C SER A 74 10.64 22.56 0.76
N ARG A 75 11.90 22.61 0.35
CA ARG A 75 12.32 23.14 -0.97
C ARG A 75 12.30 22.07 -2.07
N GLY A 76 11.98 20.81 -1.74
CA GLY A 76 11.99 19.70 -2.69
C GLY A 76 13.39 19.28 -3.15
N GLU A 77 14.45 19.64 -2.41
CA GLU A 77 15.85 19.25 -2.67
C GLU A 77 16.08 17.79 -2.32
N ILE A 78 15.36 17.27 -1.32
CA ILE A 78 15.32 15.88 -0.92
C ILE A 78 13.88 15.44 -0.66
N GLY A 79 13.53 14.21 -1.02
CA GLY A 79 12.21 13.66 -0.71
C GLY A 79 12.04 13.37 0.78
N GLY A 80 10.87 13.68 1.37
CA GLY A 80 10.62 13.40 2.79
C GLY A 80 10.78 11.92 3.14
N ALA A 81 10.28 11.02 2.30
CA ALA A 81 10.44 9.57 2.47
C ALA A 81 11.92 9.12 2.33
N GLU A 82 12.68 9.74 1.44
CA GLU A 82 14.10 9.48 1.26
C GLU A 82 14.90 9.92 2.50
N ALA A 83 14.62 11.12 3.02
CA ALA A 83 15.28 11.64 4.21
C ALA A 83 14.97 10.78 5.44
N LEU A 84 13.73 10.29 5.58
CA LEU A 84 13.34 9.36 6.63
C LEU A 84 14.06 8.01 6.49
N GLY A 85 14.13 7.47 5.30
CA GLY A 85 14.85 6.21 5.01
C GLY A 85 16.34 6.29 5.29
N LYS A 86 16.95 7.48 5.11
CA LYS A 86 18.34 7.78 5.47
C LYS A 86 18.52 8.18 6.94
N GLN A 87 17.46 8.12 7.74
CA GLN A 87 17.45 8.50 9.16
C GLN A 87 17.90 9.95 9.43
N MET A 88 17.70 10.84 8.48
CA MET A 88 18.05 12.26 8.62
C MET A 88 17.07 12.99 9.57
N TYR A 89 15.92 12.40 9.85
CA TYR A 89 14.96 12.82 10.89
C TYR A 89 14.23 11.59 11.45
N THR A 90 13.58 11.75 12.59
CA THR A 90 12.82 10.67 13.24
C THR A 90 11.38 11.09 13.48
N VAL A 91 10.47 10.11 13.46
CA VAL A 91 9.04 10.30 13.71
C VAL A 91 8.62 9.40 14.86
N THR A 92 7.87 9.95 15.82
CA THR A 92 7.30 9.23 16.95
C THR A 92 5.81 9.51 17.06
N GLY A 93 5.03 8.55 17.62
CA GLY A 93 3.57 8.67 17.76
C GLY A 93 2.82 8.06 16.58
N ASP A 94 1.70 8.69 16.16
CA ASP A 94 0.86 8.22 15.06
C ASP A 94 1.56 8.48 13.70
N PHE A 95 2.03 7.39 13.10
CA PHE A 95 2.70 7.43 11.80
C PHE A 95 1.73 7.61 10.62
N SER A 96 0.43 7.49 10.85
CA SER A 96 -0.58 7.58 9.78
C SER A 96 -0.56 8.94 9.07
N LEU A 97 -0.21 10.02 9.80
CA LEU A 97 -0.06 11.35 9.25
C LEU A 97 1.09 11.41 8.25
N MET A 98 2.22 10.75 8.52
CA MET A 98 3.37 10.70 7.63
C MET A 98 3.10 9.87 6.38
N VAL A 99 2.39 8.75 6.52
CA VAL A 99 2.01 7.88 5.39
C VAL A 99 1.06 8.61 4.43
N ASN A 100 0.20 9.45 4.96
CA ASN A 100 -0.79 10.21 4.20
C ASN A 100 -0.40 11.69 4.04
N TRP A 101 0.88 12.04 4.15
CA TRP A 101 1.35 13.42 4.12
C TRP A 101 0.83 14.21 2.94
N ASP A 102 0.96 13.64 1.73
CA ASP A 102 0.52 14.30 0.49
C ASP A 102 -1.00 14.52 0.45
N LYS A 103 -1.77 13.67 1.14
CA LYS A 103 -3.22 13.83 1.28
C LYS A 103 -3.55 15.00 2.19
N PHE A 104 -2.86 15.14 3.32
CA PHE A 104 -3.14 16.19 4.32
C PHE A 104 -2.56 17.56 3.94
N PHE A 105 -1.36 17.58 3.35
CA PHE A 105 -0.61 18.81 3.08
C PHE A 105 -0.33 19.08 1.60
N GLY A 106 -0.82 18.23 0.71
CA GLY A 106 -0.44 18.28 -0.70
C GLY A 106 0.98 17.79 -0.98
N SER A 107 1.28 17.43 -2.23
CA SER A 107 2.65 17.02 -2.57
C SER A 107 3.55 18.25 -2.68
N THR A 108 4.74 18.19 -2.10
CA THR A 108 5.78 19.24 -2.19
C THR A 108 6.25 19.44 -3.65
N SER A 109 5.93 18.51 -4.54
CA SER A 109 6.20 18.58 -5.98
C SER A 109 5.32 19.60 -6.73
N ALA A 110 4.18 20.00 -6.16
CA ALA A 110 3.24 20.94 -6.80
C ALA A 110 3.80 22.36 -6.98
N VAL A 111 4.90 22.71 -6.32
CA VAL A 111 5.48 24.07 -6.40
C VAL A 111 6.34 24.27 -7.65
N LYS A 112 6.78 23.21 -8.34
CA LYS A 112 7.51 23.32 -9.62
C LYS A 112 6.62 23.27 -10.86
N GLU A 113 5.34 22.93 -10.71
CA GLU A 113 4.42 22.76 -11.86
C GLU A 113 3.52 23.99 -12.13
N THR A 114 3.52 25.03 -11.29
CA THR A 114 2.68 26.22 -11.53
C THR A 114 3.22 27.14 -12.63
N GLU A 115 4.39 26.88 -13.20
CA GLU A 115 4.99 27.69 -14.28
C GLU A 115 5.05 26.99 -15.65
N LYS A 116 4.51 25.78 -15.81
CA LYS A 116 4.44 25.14 -17.14
C LYS A 116 3.04 24.63 -17.46
N THR A 117 2.29 25.51 -18.12
CA THR A 117 1.38 25.22 -19.22
C THR A 117 0.13 24.37 -18.92
N SER A 118 -1.02 25.06 -18.94
CA SER A 118 -2.34 24.57 -19.35
C SER A 118 -2.28 23.75 -20.65
N GLN A 119 -1.94 22.48 -20.57
CA GLN A 119 -2.21 21.48 -21.60
C GLN A 119 -2.58 20.18 -20.91
N GLY A 120 -3.82 19.72 -21.15
CA GLY A 120 -4.39 18.40 -20.96
C GLY A 120 -3.77 17.53 -19.85
N VAL A 121 -4.26 17.63 -18.62
CA VAL A 121 -3.92 16.68 -17.56
C VAL A 121 -4.57 15.34 -17.93
N GLU A 122 -3.81 14.48 -18.57
CA GLU A 122 -4.15 13.07 -18.65
C GLU A 122 -4.16 12.52 -17.22
N VAL A 123 -5.36 12.22 -16.69
CA VAL A 123 -5.53 11.64 -15.35
C VAL A 123 -4.70 10.36 -15.31
N GLN A 124 -3.59 10.39 -14.58
CA GLN A 124 -2.68 9.24 -14.48
C GLN A 124 -3.44 8.07 -13.85
N LYS A 125 -3.72 7.05 -14.65
CA LYS A 125 -4.43 5.84 -14.22
C LYS A 125 -3.52 5.03 -13.30
N ASN A 126 -3.91 4.88 -12.04
CA ASN A 126 -3.20 4.04 -11.08
C ASN A 126 -3.67 2.57 -11.21
N PRO A 127 -2.79 1.58 -11.01
CA PRO A 127 -3.19 0.17 -10.95
C PRO A 127 -4.04 -0.08 -9.70
N SER A 128 -4.96 -1.04 -9.82
CA SER A 128 -5.80 -1.47 -8.70
C SER A 128 -5.58 -2.96 -8.46
N MET A 129 -5.28 -3.36 -7.24
CA MET A 129 -5.14 -4.78 -6.90
C MET A 129 -6.42 -5.58 -7.18
N MET A 130 -7.59 -4.92 -7.17
CA MET A 130 -8.86 -5.57 -7.51
C MET A 130 -8.89 -6.08 -8.96
N THR A 131 -8.16 -5.43 -9.88
CA THR A 131 -8.03 -5.89 -11.27
C THR A 131 -7.45 -7.30 -11.36
N MET A 132 -6.47 -7.59 -10.50
CA MET A 132 -5.86 -8.91 -10.38
C MET A 132 -6.73 -9.88 -9.56
N LEU A 133 -7.31 -9.43 -8.44
CA LEU A 133 -7.98 -10.32 -7.49
C LEU A 133 -9.36 -10.80 -7.94
N ILE A 134 -10.18 -9.94 -8.59
CA ILE A 134 -11.56 -10.28 -8.98
C ILE A 134 -11.61 -11.55 -9.85
N PRO A 135 -10.79 -11.75 -10.89
CA PRO A 135 -10.79 -12.99 -11.66
C PRO A 135 -10.59 -14.25 -10.80
N TRP A 136 -9.61 -14.21 -9.88
CA TRP A 136 -9.29 -15.34 -9.00
C TRP A 136 -10.39 -15.65 -8.00
N ILE A 137 -10.92 -14.62 -7.33
CA ILE A 137 -12.01 -14.80 -6.36
C ILE A 137 -13.23 -15.38 -7.04
N THR A 138 -13.58 -14.84 -8.23
CA THR A 138 -14.71 -15.37 -9.01
C THR A 138 -14.48 -16.81 -9.43
N PHE A 139 -13.28 -17.15 -9.90
CA PHE A 139 -12.91 -18.50 -10.28
C PHE A 139 -13.08 -19.50 -9.12
N TRP A 140 -12.48 -19.22 -7.98
CA TRP A 140 -12.55 -20.14 -6.83
C TRP A 140 -14.01 -20.31 -6.31
N ILE A 141 -14.76 -19.25 -6.19
CA ILE A 141 -16.14 -19.32 -5.71
C ILE A 141 -17.03 -20.05 -6.75
N ALA A 142 -17.03 -19.58 -7.98
CA ALA A 142 -17.96 -20.07 -8.99
C ALA A 142 -17.71 -21.54 -9.36
N VAL A 143 -16.44 -21.94 -9.55
CA VAL A 143 -16.07 -23.32 -9.89
C VAL A 143 -16.34 -24.29 -8.73
N SER A 144 -16.15 -23.85 -7.47
CA SER A 144 -16.46 -24.66 -6.29
C SER A 144 -17.97 -24.90 -6.12
N VAL A 145 -18.83 -23.98 -6.57
CA VAL A 145 -20.28 -24.15 -6.51
C VAL A 145 -20.76 -25.08 -7.64
N ASN A 146 -20.30 -24.88 -8.84
CA ASN A 146 -20.63 -25.70 -9.99
C ASN A 146 -19.51 -25.61 -11.04
N THR A 147 -18.85 -26.72 -11.34
CA THR A 147 -17.68 -26.74 -12.22
C THR A 147 -18.00 -26.21 -13.60
N GLU A 148 -19.04 -26.67 -14.25
CA GLU A 148 -19.37 -26.30 -15.64
C GLU A 148 -19.81 -24.83 -15.74
N LYS A 149 -20.90 -24.47 -15.05
CA LYS A 149 -21.45 -23.10 -15.08
C LYS A 149 -20.49 -22.09 -14.46
N GLY A 150 -19.83 -22.47 -13.36
CA GLY A 150 -18.88 -21.63 -12.66
C GLY A 150 -17.65 -21.31 -13.47
N SER A 151 -17.15 -22.27 -14.25
CA SER A 151 -16.03 -22.04 -15.18
C SER A 151 -16.40 -21.04 -16.28
N VAL A 152 -17.61 -21.14 -16.83
CA VAL A 152 -18.11 -20.18 -17.82
C VAL A 152 -18.22 -18.79 -17.20
N ILE A 153 -18.77 -18.68 -15.99
CA ILE A 153 -18.89 -17.39 -15.27
C ILE A 153 -17.47 -16.79 -15.02
N ALA A 154 -16.54 -17.59 -14.54
CA ALA A 154 -15.17 -17.12 -14.28
C ALA A 154 -14.46 -16.65 -15.56
N LEU A 155 -14.66 -17.36 -16.68
CA LEU A 155 -14.13 -16.97 -17.99
C LEU A 155 -14.74 -15.64 -18.47
N LEU A 156 -16.05 -15.48 -18.35
CA LEU A 156 -16.76 -14.24 -18.73
C LEU A 156 -16.27 -13.06 -17.88
N VAL A 157 -16.17 -13.22 -16.56
CA VAL A 157 -15.68 -12.17 -15.66
C VAL A 157 -14.23 -11.82 -15.99
N ALA A 158 -13.33 -12.79 -16.14
CA ALA A 158 -11.94 -12.54 -16.49
C ALA A 158 -11.84 -11.75 -17.81
N SER A 159 -12.64 -12.12 -18.82
CA SER A 159 -12.68 -11.43 -20.12
C SER A 159 -13.28 -10.02 -20.03
N ALA A 160 -14.19 -9.77 -19.09
CA ALA A 160 -14.85 -8.47 -18.92
C ALA A 160 -13.99 -7.46 -18.12
N ILE A 161 -13.05 -7.93 -17.27
CA ILE A 161 -12.21 -7.06 -16.43
C ILE A 161 -11.53 -5.92 -17.20
N PRO A 162 -10.89 -6.13 -18.37
CA PRO A 162 -10.26 -5.04 -19.13
C PRO A 162 -11.23 -3.92 -19.51
N PHE A 163 -12.49 -4.24 -19.72
CA PHE A 163 -13.54 -3.27 -20.09
C PHE A 163 -14.12 -2.56 -18.87
N ILE A 164 -14.38 -3.30 -17.79
CA ILE A 164 -14.95 -2.77 -16.54
C ILE A 164 -13.93 -1.87 -15.83
N MET A 165 -12.68 -2.32 -15.74
CA MET A 165 -11.60 -1.66 -15.02
C MET A 165 -10.76 -0.71 -15.89
N ARG A 166 -11.28 -0.28 -17.06
CA ARG A 166 -10.58 0.59 -18.03
C ARG A 166 -10.06 1.92 -17.46
N LYS A 167 -10.56 2.34 -16.30
CA LYS A 167 -10.09 3.54 -15.60
C LYS A 167 -8.78 3.31 -14.84
N HIS A 168 -8.38 2.05 -14.63
CA HIS A 168 -7.14 1.68 -13.96
C HIS A 168 -6.05 1.32 -14.97
N LYS A 169 -4.79 1.51 -14.57
CA LYS A 169 -3.63 1.05 -15.33
C LYS A 169 -3.48 -0.45 -15.14
N PHE A 170 -3.43 -1.20 -16.25
CA PHE A 170 -3.13 -2.62 -16.20
C PHE A 170 -1.63 -2.85 -16.09
N VAL A 171 -1.25 -3.67 -15.13
CA VAL A 171 0.13 -4.13 -14.94
C VAL A 171 0.27 -5.59 -15.42
N ILE A 172 1.50 -6.07 -15.55
CA ILE A 172 1.76 -7.43 -16.05
C ILE A 172 1.05 -8.51 -15.20
N TRP A 173 0.96 -8.31 -13.89
CA TRP A 173 0.31 -9.25 -12.98
C TRP A 173 -1.20 -9.36 -13.21
N ASP A 174 -1.87 -8.27 -13.61
CA ASP A 174 -3.29 -8.28 -14.01
C ASP A 174 -3.49 -9.14 -15.26
N GLN A 175 -2.63 -8.93 -16.27
CA GLN A 175 -2.71 -9.65 -17.53
C GLN A 175 -2.46 -11.15 -17.33
N LEU A 176 -1.40 -11.50 -16.58
CA LEU A 176 -1.10 -12.90 -16.25
C LEU A 176 -2.23 -13.56 -15.46
N SER A 177 -2.87 -12.84 -14.53
CA SER A 177 -4.01 -13.35 -13.76
C SER A 177 -5.22 -13.61 -14.63
N ILE A 178 -5.57 -12.69 -15.52
CA ILE A 178 -6.67 -12.86 -16.47
C ILE A 178 -6.45 -14.09 -17.38
N VAL A 179 -5.24 -14.20 -17.95
CA VAL A 179 -4.88 -15.32 -18.83
C VAL A 179 -4.88 -16.65 -18.05
N ALA A 180 -4.29 -16.69 -16.87
CA ALA A 180 -4.25 -17.91 -16.06
C ALA A 180 -5.67 -18.37 -15.66
N VAL A 181 -6.52 -17.47 -15.20
CA VAL A 181 -7.91 -17.78 -14.86
C VAL A 181 -8.68 -18.25 -16.09
N ALA A 182 -8.49 -17.61 -17.25
CA ALA A 182 -9.15 -18.02 -18.47
C ALA A 182 -8.75 -19.45 -18.89
N ILE A 183 -7.45 -19.78 -18.84
CA ILE A 183 -6.94 -21.13 -19.14
C ILE A 183 -7.49 -22.15 -18.15
N LEU A 184 -7.41 -21.89 -16.84
CA LEU A 184 -7.91 -22.82 -15.81
C LEU A 184 -9.42 -23.03 -15.92
N SER A 185 -10.18 -21.97 -16.19
CA SER A 185 -11.62 -22.04 -16.43
C SER A 185 -11.97 -22.88 -17.67
N ALA A 186 -11.21 -22.70 -18.78
CA ALA A 186 -11.40 -23.50 -19.98
C ALA A 186 -11.09 -24.98 -19.71
N ILE A 187 -10.01 -25.31 -19.03
CA ILE A 187 -9.66 -26.66 -18.63
C ILE A 187 -10.77 -27.27 -17.76
N ALA A 188 -11.21 -26.56 -16.72
CA ALA A 188 -12.27 -27.03 -15.83
C ALA A 188 -13.58 -27.30 -16.58
N SER A 189 -13.98 -26.42 -17.50
CA SER A 189 -15.19 -26.58 -18.31
C SER A 189 -15.11 -27.77 -19.27
N LEU A 190 -13.98 -27.96 -19.94
CA LEU A 190 -13.81 -29.00 -20.94
C LEU A 190 -13.59 -30.40 -20.35
N THR A 191 -12.95 -30.49 -19.18
CA THR A 191 -12.59 -31.76 -18.56
C THR A 191 -13.51 -32.16 -17.40
N GLY A 192 -14.33 -31.27 -16.90
CA GLY A 192 -15.09 -31.47 -15.66
C GLY A 192 -14.21 -31.49 -14.39
N ALA A 193 -12.90 -31.22 -14.50
CA ALA A 193 -11.91 -31.31 -13.41
C ALA A 193 -11.83 -30.01 -12.58
N GLY A 194 -12.98 -29.49 -12.10
CA GLY A 194 -13.05 -28.23 -11.36
C GLY A 194 -12.21 -28.24 -10.07
N ASP A 195 -12.23 -29.35 -9.35
CA ASP A 195 -11.48 -29.51 -8.10
C ASP A 195 -9.96 -29.42 -8.31
N ILE A 196 -9.44 -30.07 -9.35
CA ILE A 196 -8.01 -30.02 -9.69
C ILE A 196 -7.65 -28.63 -10.21
N SER A 197 -8.52 -28.02 -11.01
CA SER A 197 -8.29 -26.68 -11.54
C SER A 197 -8.25 -25.61 -10.43
N THR A 198 -9.09 -25.74 -9.39
CA THR A 198 -9.05 -24.84 -8.23
C THR A 198 -7.77 -25.01 -7.41
N ASP A 199 -7.31 -26.24 -7.20
CA ASP A 199 -6.07 -26.53 -6.46
C ASP A 199 -4.84 -25.98 -7.20
N ILE A 200 -4.78 -26.19 -8.53
CA ILE A 200 -3.76 -25.60 -9.40
C ILE A 200 -3.86 -24.06 -9.37
N GLY A 201 -5.08 -23.51 -9.30
CA GLY A 201 -5.31 -22.08 -9.17
C GLY A 201 -4.62 -21.48 -7.94
N TYR A 202 -4.73 -22.10 -6.77
CA TYR A 202 -4.00 -21.64 -5.58
C TYR A 202 -2.48 -21.69 -5.78
N LEU A 203 -1.97 -22.75 -6.39
CA LEU A 203 -0.55 -22.86 -6.67
C LEU A 203 -0.05 -21.77 -7.64
N VAL A 204 -0.73 -21.57 -8.75
CA VAL A 204 -0.36 -20.55 -9.77
C VAL A 204 -0.42 -19.16 -9.17
N PHE A 205 -1.47 -18.85 -8.40
CA PHE A 205 -1.59 -17.56 -7.75
C PHE A 205 -0.48 -17.34 -6.72
N GLY A 206 -0.17 -18.34 -5.89
CA GLY A 206 0.96 -18.27 -4.96
C GLY A 206 2.31 -18.08 -5.66
N LEU A 207 2.51 -18.75 -6.80
CA LEU A 207 3.71 -18.58 -7.62
C LEU A 207 3.83 -17.16 -8.20
N PHE A 208 2.75 -16.50 -8.58
CA PHE A 208 2.81 -15.09 -9.03
C PHE A 208 3.39 -14.19 -7.94
N TRP A 209 2.95 -14.37 -6.68
CA TRP A 209 3.49 -13.63 -5.55
C TRP A 209 4.97 -13.93 -5.31
N LEU A 210 5.37 -15.21 -5.30
CA LEU A 210 6.77 -15.60 -5.07
C LEU A 210 7.69 -15.15 -6.20
N VAL A 211 7.27 -15.33 -7.46
CA VAL A 211 8.05 -14.91 -8.64
C VAL A 211 8.19 -13.38 -8.67
N SER A 212 7.18 -12.64 -8.21
CA SER A 212 7.29 -11.19 -8.10
C SER A 212 8.43 -10.75 -7.16
N CYS A 213 8.75 -11.57 -6.14
CA CYS A 213 9.89 -11.29 -5.24
C CYS A 213 11.25 -11.44 -5.93
N LEU A 214 11.33 -12.06 -7.10
CA LEU A 214 12.56 -12.16 -7.89
C LEU A 214 12.73 -10.95 -8.84
N THR A 215 11.70 -10.11 -8.93
CA THR A 215 11.73 -8.90 -9.75
C THR A 215 12.20 -7.69 -8.94
N LYS A 216 12.49 -6.58 -9.62
CA LYS A 216 12.86 -5.32 -8.96
C LYS A 216 11.71 -4.71 -8.14
N GLU A 217 10.49 -5.12 -8.39
CA GLU A 217 9.29 -4.60 -7.76
C GLU A 217 8.36 -5.76 -7.38
N PRO A 218 8.26 -6.12 -6.08
CA PRO A 218 7.37 -7.18 -5.64
C PRO A 218 5.91 -6.78 -5.87
N LEU A 219 5.03 -7.76 -6.03
CA LEU A 219 3.63 -7.57 -6.39
C LEU A 219 2.90 -6.59 -5.47
N CYS A 220 3.13 -6.65 -4.14
CA CYS A 220 2.58 -5.67 -3.21
C CYS A 220 2.98 -4.23 -3.59
N ALA A 221 4.28 -3.98 -3.83
CA ALA A 221 4.77 -2.65 -4.14
C ALA A 221 4.16 -2.09 -5.42
N THR A 222 3.95 -2.94 -6.44
CA THR A 222 3.34 -2.53 -7.72
C THR A 222 2.00 -1.82 -7.55
N TYR A 223 1.17 -2.29 -6.60
CA TYR A 223 -0.16 -1.71 -6.38
C TYR A 223 -0.19 -0.61 -5.32
N VAL A 224 0.64 -0.73 -4.26
CA VAL A 224 0.55 0.22 -3.14
C VAL A 224 1.47 1.43 -3.28
N LYS A 225 2.48 1.41 -4.16
CA LYS A 225 3.45 2.50 -4.32
C LYS A 225 2.82 3.88 -4.54
N TYR A 226 1.69 3.93 -5.23
CA TYR A 226 0.98 5.20 -5.49
C TYR A 226 0.39 5.85 -4.24
N ASN A 227 0.21 5.07 -3.17
CA ASN A 227 -0.16 5.60 -1.85
C ASN A 227 1.06 6.13 -1.08
N TYR A 228 2.28 5.91 -1.60
CA TYR A 228 3.56 6.24 -0.95
C TYR A 228 4.46 7.12 -1.85
N GLY A 229 3.87 7.94 -2.71
CA GLY A 229 4.60 8.86 -3.58
C GLY A 229 5.02 8.28 -4.95
N GLY A 230 4.33 7.23 -5.42
CA GLY A 230 4.50 6.67 -6.76
C GLY A 230 5.86 5.99 -6.95
N GLU A 231 6.52 6.25 -8.07
CA GLU A 231 7.83 5.66 -8.40
C GLU A 231 8.94 6.02 -7.39
N ALA A 232 8.79 7.15 -6.66
CA ALA A 232 9.74 7.53 -5.63
C ALA A 232 9.76 6.56 -4.42
N ALA A 233 8.65 5.84 -4.18
CA ALA A 233 8.58 4.85 -3.11
C ALA A 233 9.63 3.73 -3.24
N HIS A 234 10.05 3.39 -4.46
CA HIS A 234 11.11 2.39 -4.70
C HIS A 234 12.47 2.78 -4.12
N LYS A 235 12.73 4.08 -3.96
CA LYS A 235 13.98 4.57 -3.36
C LYS A 235 14.00 4.36 -1.85
N ASN A 236 12.86 4.07 -1.23
CA ASN A 236 12.77 3.81 0.20
C ASN A 236 13.03 2.31 0.49
N PRO A 237 14.21 1.95 1.06
CA PRO A 237 14.54 0.56 1.31
C PRO A 237 13.60 -0.11 2.32
N LEU A 238 13.02 0.65 3.26
CA LEU A 238 12.06 0.13 4.23
C LEU A 238 10.73 -0.22 3.56
N PHE A 239 10.24 0.65 2.67
CA PHE A 239 9.06 0.38 1.85
C PHE A 239 9.25 -0.90 1.03
N MET A 240 10.37 -1.00 0.30
CA MET A 240 10.67 -2.17 -0.52
C MET A 240 10.77 -3.45 0.31
N LYS A 241 11.53 -3.43 1.42
CA LYS A 241 11.69 -4.60 2.30
C LYS A 241 10.37 -5.07 2.88
N THR A 242 9.50 -4.15 3.34
CA THR A 242 8.16 -4.48 3.84
C THR A 242 7.34 -5.19 2.78
N ASN A 243 7.33 -4.64 1.55
CA ASN A 243 6.55 -5.20 0.45
C ASN A 243 7.10 -6.55 -0.06
N TYR A 244 8.42 -6.79 -0.02
CA TYR A 244 9.00 -8.09 -0.30
C TYR A 244 8.58 -9.15 0.73
N ILE A 245 8.61 -8.80 2.03
CA ILE A 245 8.18 -9.73 3.10
C ILE A 245 6.71 -10.08 2.94
N LEU A 246 5.85 -9.08 2.69
CA LEU A 246 4.42 -9.31 2.51
C LEU A 246 4.13 -10.13 1.25
N ALA A 247 4.78 -9.83 0.12
CA ALA A 247 4.61 -10.60 -1.10
C ALA A 247 5.04 -12.06 -0.91
N ALA A 248 6.17 -12.30 -0.27
CA ALA A 248 6.63 -13.66 0.06
C ALA A 248 5.65 -14.39 0.99
N ALA A 249 5.13 -13.71 2.03
CA ALA A 249 4.18 -14.30 2.96
C ALA A 249 2.86 -14.68 2.29
N TRP A 250 2.30 -13.82 1.43
CA TRP A 250 1.13 -14.14 0.62
C TRP A 250 1.39 -15.30 -0.35
N GLY A 251 2.54 -15.32 -1.02
CA GLY A 251 2.92 -16.39 -1.93
C GLY A 251 3.05 -17.75 -1.23
N VAL A 252 3.74 -17.78 -0.07
CA VAL A 252 3.86 -18.99 0.76
C VAL A 252 2.48 -19.46 1.22
N LEU A 253 1.60 -18.54 1.67
CA LEU A 253 0.26 -18.92 2.10
C LEU A 253 -0.50 -19.65 0.99
N TYR A 254 -0.53 -19.12 -0.23
CA TYR A 254 -1.29 -19.74 -1.32
C TYR A 254 -0.66 -21.04 -1.82
N VAL A 255 0.67 -21.15 -1.84
CA VAL A 255 1.34 -22.43 -2.13
C VAL A 255 1.00 -23.48 -1.07
N LEU A 256 1.04 -23.12 0.21
CA LEU A 256 0.61 -24.02 1.29
C LEU A 256 -0.88 -24.35 1.17
N THR A 257 -1.73 -23.40 0.77
CA THR A 257 -3.16 -23.65 0.52
C THR A 257 -3.35 -24.73 -0.53
N ALA A 258 -2.61 -24.69 -1.63
CA ALA A 258 -2.65 -25.74 -2.64
C ALA A 258 -2.25 -27.10 -2.06
N VAL A 259 -1.16 -27.15 -1.28
CA VAL A 259 -0.64 -28.39 -0.70
C VAL A 259 -1.62 -29.02 0.30
N TRP A 260 -2.09 -28.24 1.29
CA TRP A 260 -3.01 -28.82 2.28
C TRP A 260 -4.37 -29.16 1.67
N THR A 261 -4.85 -28.37 0.68
CA THR A 261 -6.11 -28.69 0.00
C THR A 261 -6.03 -30.03 -0.70
N PHE A 262 -4.94 -30.30 -1.41
CA PHE A 262 -4.71 -31.58 -2.06
C PHE A 262 -4.62 -32.75 -1.06
N LEU A 263 -3.86 -32.57 0.05
CA LEU A 263 -3.69 -33.60 1.06
C LEU A 263 -4.98 -33.91 1.83
N LEU A 264 -5.73 -32.88 2.23
CA LEU A 264 -6.95 -33.03 3.01
C LEU A 264 -8.12 -33.57 2.17
N LYS A 265 -8.19 -33.23 0.86
CA LYS A 265 -9.13 -33.89 -0.06
C LYS A 265 -8.88 -35.40 -0.14
N LYS A 266 -7.62 -35.82 -0.23
CA LYS A 266 -7.26 -37.26 -0.17
C LYS A 266 -7.63 -37.93 1.15
N ALA A 267 -7.61 -37.18 2.24
CA ALA A 267 -8.02 -37.66 3.56
C ALA A 267 -9.54 -37.66 3.80
N GLY A 268 -10.35 -37.23 2.80
CA GLY A 268 -11.82 -37.19 2.91
C GLY A 268 -12.37 -36.00 3.70
N VAL A 269 -11.56 -34.98 4.01
CA VAL A 269 -11.93 -33.82 4.85
C VAL A 269 -12.36 -32.63 3.96
N GLY A 270 -13.40 -32.82 3.13
CA GLY A 270 -13.81 -31.79 2.15
C GLY A 270 -14.50 -30.56 2.76
N ALA A 271 -15.42 -30.74 3.70
CA ALA A 271 -16.21 -29.63 4.26
C ALA A 271 -15.36 -28.61 5.05
N THR A 272 -14.35 -29.08 5.80
CA THR A 272 -13.46 -28.24 6.59
C THR A 272 -12.55 -27.37 5.70
N LEU A 273 -12.23 -27.84 4.50
CA LEU A 273 -11.39 -27.13 3.55
C LEU A 273 -11.98 -25.79 3.09
N ILE A 274 -13.31 -25.77 2.87
CA ILE A 274 -14.00 -24.55 2.44
C ILE A 274 -13.81 -23.47 3.50
N VAL A 275 -13.97 -23.81 4.77
CA VAL A 275 -13.81 -22.87 5.89
C VAL A 275 -12.36 -22.41 6.00
N VAL A 276 -11.39 -23.31 5.98
CA VAL A 276 -9.96 -22.99 6.12
C VAL A 276 -9.49 -22.10 4.97
N ASN A 277 -9.79 -22.48 3.73
CA ASN A 277 -9.33 -21.75 2.55
C ASN A 277 -9.92 -20.34 2.45
N ASN A 278 -11.14 -20.11 2.98
CA ASN A 278 -11.74 -18.78 3.05
C ASN A 278 -11.24 -17.95 4.24
N LEU A 279 -10.94 -18.60 5.37
CA LEU A 279 -10.50 -17.91 6.60
C LEU A 279 -9.03 -17.44 6.49
N MET A 280 -8.15 -18.23 5.90
CA MET A 280 -6.71 -17.94 5.85
C MET A 280 -6.38 -16.61 5.12
N PRO A 281 -6.96 -16.29 3.95
CA PRO A 281 -6.74 -14.99 3.31
C PRO A 281 -7.24 -13.81 4.14
N VAL A 282 -8.34 -13.98 4.91
CA VAL A 282 -8.86 -12.94 5.81
C VAL A 282 -7.86 -12.67 6.94
N LEU A 283 -7.37 -13.73 7.59
CA LEU A 283 -6.35 -13.61 8.64
C LEU A 283 -5.06 -12.99 8.10
N MET A 284 -4.65 -13.36 6.89
CA MET A 284 -3.49 -12.78 6.23
C MET A 284 -3.70 -11.30 5.88
N GLY A 285 -4.91 -10.90 5.50
CA GLY A 285 -5.26 -9.50 5.29
C GLY A 285 -5.15 -8.67 6.58
N ILE A 286 -5.65 -9.20 7.71
CA ILE A 286 -5.49 -8.58 9.04
C ILE A 286 -4.02 -8.48 9.41
N PHE A 287 -3.25 -9.57 9.20
CA PHE A 287 -1.81 -9.56 9.42
C PHE A 287 -1.09 -8.50 8.58
N THR A 288 -1.44 -8.37 7.30
CA THR A 288 -0.87 -7.37 6.40
C THR A 288 -1.07 -5.96 6.95
N GLY A 289 -2.30 -5.59 7.30
CA GLY A 289 -2.60 -4.27 7.84
C GLY A 289 -1.91 -3.97 9.20
N TRP A 290 -1.72 -5.01 10.02
CA TRP A 290 -0.94 -4.88 11.24
C TRP A 290 0.57 -4.78 10.95
N PHE A 291 1.11 -5.62 10.08
CA PHE A 291 2.54 -5.70 9.76
C PHE A 291 3.07 -4.42 9.12
N GLU A 292 2.33 -3.82 8.20
CA GLU A 292 2.66 -2.55 7.56
C GLU A 292 2.90 -1.41 8.55
N LYS A 293 2.23 -1.45 9.69
CA LYS A 293 2.41 -0.46 10.78
C LYS A 293 3.50 -0.88 11.78
N TRP A 294 3.48 -2.15 12.17
CA TRP A 294 4.35 -2.66 13.23
C TRP A 294 5.82 -2.76 12.78
N TYR A 295 6.09 -3.26 11.57
CA TYR A 295 7.45 -3.54 11.12
C TYR A 295 8.30 -2.28 10.97
N PRO A 296 7.85 -1.19 10.32
CA PRO A 296 8.57 0.07 10.28
C PRO A 296 8.81 0.68 11.66
N ALA A 297 7.78 0.63 12.54
CA ALA A 297 7.89 1.15 13.90
C ALA A 297 8.92 0.38 14.75
N ARG A 298 9.04 -0.94 14.57
CA ARG A 298 10.04 -1.76 15.25
C ARG A 298 11.47 -1.42 14.81
N LEU A 299 11.70 -1.26 13.52
CA LEU A 299 13.02 -0.90 12.99
C LEU A 299 13.45 0.50 13.47
N ALA A 300 12.53 1.46 13.50
CA ALA A 300 12.80 2.79 14.03
C ALA A 300 13.19 2.77 15.53
N ARG A 301 12.66 1.82 16.32
CA ARG A 301 13.04 1.66 17.74
C ARG A 301 14.39 0.96 17.92
N GLY A 302 14.75 0.04 17.01
CA GLY A 302 16.02 -0.72 17.07
C GLY A 302 17.25 0.14 16.83
N SER A 303 17.15 1.17 15.99
CA SER A 303 18.26 2.09 15.69
C SER A 303 18.54 3.09 16.83
N LYS A 304 17.67 3.19 17.83
CA LYS A 304 17.91 4.04 19.05
C LYS A 304 18.77 3.34 20.12
N LYS A 305 19.14 2.06 19.94
CA LYS A 305 19.92 1.27 20.91
C LYS A 305 21.38 1.03 20.51
N GLN A 306 21.81 1.54 19.37
CA GLN A 306 23.21 1.60 18.96
C GLN A 306 23.69 3.06 18.96
#